data_f83a445e2c280186dfe78b37cac48649
#
_entry.id   f83a445e2c280186dfe78b37cac48649
#
_cell.length_a   1.000
_cell.length_b   1.000
_cell.length_c   1.000
_cell.angle_alpha   90.00
_cell.angle_beta   90.00
_cell.angle_gamma   90.00
#
_symmetry.space_group_name_H-M   'P 1'
#
loop_
_entity.id
_entity.type
_entity.pdbx_description
1 polymer ?
#
loop_
_entity_poly.entity_id
_entity_poly.type
_entity_poly.pdbx_seq_one_letter_code
_entity_poly.pdbx_strand_id
1 'polypeptide(L)'
;MQRGHTVFFENRPKIVAAATVAGPKECEGIVGEYVDLPLSDDMFDESTFERAERKMFLAAVERSIEKAGITQHEVDAILAGDLLNQIISASFTARETGMPFLGIYSACSTMSEGLLLGAVLT
;
A
#
# COMPACT_ATOMS: atom_id res chain seq x y z
N MET A 1 3.57 -18.64 17.52
CA MET A 1 3.85 -20.11 17.51
C MET A 1 3.72 -20.67 16.10
N GLN A 2 4.66 -21.46 15.61
CA GLN A 2 4.61 -22.12 14.29
C GLN A 2 4.14 -23.58 14.43
N ARG A 3 3.23 -24.02 13.57
CA ARG A 3 2.80 -25.41 13.44
C ARG A 3 2.86 -25.83 11.97
N GLY A 4 3.86 -26.66 11.61
CA GLY A 4 4.13 -26.99 10.21
C GLY A 4 4.47 -25.74 9.41
N HIS A 5 3.70 -25.45 8.36
CA HIS A 5 3.85 -24.26 7.51
C HIS A 5 2.95 -23.09 7.92
N THR A 6 2.25 -23.19 9.07
CA THR A 6 1.32 -22.16 9.53
C THR A 6 1.90 -21.43 10.75
N VAL A 7 1.83 -20.12 10.72
CA VAL A 7 2.21 -19.25 11.85
C VAL A 7 0.95 -18.78 12.55
N PHE A 8 0.91 -18.97 13.87
CA PHE A 8 -0.16 -18.46 14.73
C PHE A 8 0.39 -17.30 15.54
N PHE A 9 -0.28 -16.15 15.42
CA PHE A 9 0.07 -14.95 16.18
C PHE A 9 -0.62 -14.95 17.54
N GLU A 10 0.15 -14.74 18.60
CA GLU A 10 -0.38 -14.64 19.98
C GLU A 10 -1.11 -13.29 20.15
N ASN A 11 -0.52 -12.22 19.62
CA ASN A 11 -1.07 -10.86 19.65
C ASN A 11 -1.93 -10.60 18.41
N ARG A 12 -2.75 -11.33 17.95
CA ARG A 12 -3.71 -11.20 16.85
C ARG A 12 -3.65 -9.82 16.14
N PRO A 13 -2.72 -9.57 15.20
CA PRO A 13 -2.63 -8.32 14.49
C PRO A 13 -3.96 -8.00 13.79
N LYS A 14 -4.32 -6.71 13.70
CA LYS A 14 -5.59 -6.27 13.13
C LYS A 14 -5.35 -5.35 11.96
N ILE A 15 -6.12 -5.50 10.90
CA ILE A 15 -6.24 -4.48 9.88
C ILE A 15 -7.19 -3.41 10.42
N VAL A 16 -6.66 -2.21 10.66
CA VAL A 16 -7.43 -1.09 11.25
C VAL A 16 -8.16 -0.30 10.16
N ALA A 17 -7.51 -0.09 9.04
CA ALA A 17 -8.08 0.58 7.88
C ALA A 17 -7.48 0.04 6.58
N ALA A 18 -8.16 0.29 5.48
CA ALA A 18 -7.68 0.04 4.14
C ALA A 18 -8.17 1.14 3.21
N ALA A 19 -7.37 1.50 2.21
CA ALA A 19 -7.75 2.45 1.17
C ALA A 19 -7.26 1.98 -0.19
N THR A 20 -8.03 2.33 -1.22
CA THR A 20 -7.77 1.95 -2.59
C THR A 20 -7.78 3.17 -3.52
N VAL A 21 -6.84 3.19 -4.45
CA VAL A 21 -6.79 4.14 -5.56
C VAL A 21 -6.72 3.32 -6.84
N ALA A 22 -7.57 3.60 -7.79
CA ALA A 22 -7.63 2.81 -9.03
C ALA A 22 -7.89 3.68 -10.25
N GLY A 23 -7.34 3.25 -11.38
CA GLY A 23 -7.55 3.83 -12.68
C GLY A 23 -8.95 3.53 -13.26
N PRO A 24 -9.27 4.12 -14.43
CA PRO A 24 -10.61 4.01 -15.02
C PRO A 24 -11.05 2.59 -15.26
N LYS A 25 -10.14 1.74 -15.71
CA LYS A 25 -10.45 0.36 -16.10
C LYS A 25 -10.94 -0.49 -14.93
N GLU A 26 -10.32 -0.35 -13.77
CA GLU A 26 -10.75 -1.03 -12.53
C GLU A 26 -12.06 -0.44 -12.02
N CYS A 27 -12.24 0.88 -12.18
CA CYS A 27 -13.46 1.58 -11.74
C CYS A 27 -14.69 1.24 -12.59
N GLU A 28 -14.51 0.80 -13.84
CA GLU A 28 -15.58 0.27 -14.68
C GLU A 28 -15.97 -1.17 -14.32
N GLY A 29 -15.15 -1.85 -13.53
CA GLY A 29 -15.35 -3.24 -13.12
C GLY A 29 -16.31 -3.42 -11.94
N ILE A 30 -16.50 -4.67 -11.55
CA ILE A 30 -17.43 -5.07 -10.45
C ILE A 30 -17.05 -4.41 -9.10
N VAL A 31 -15.78 -4.12 -8.89
CA VAL A 31 -15.28 -3.53 -7.63
C VAL A 31 -15.19 -2.01 -7.67
N GLY A 32 -15.54 -1.38 -8.78
CA GLY A 32 -15.38 0.07 -8.98
C GLY A 32 -16.13 0.92 -7.95
N GLU A 33 -17.30 0.50 -7.52
CA GLU A 33 -18.10 1.18 -6.50
C GLU A 33 -17.44 1.17 -5.11
N TYR A 34 -16.47 0.29 -4.86
CA TYR A 34 -15.75 0.17 -3.59
C TYR A 34 -14.38 0.87 -3.60
N VAL A 35 -14.00 1.49 -4.73
CA VAL A 35 -12.74 2.24 -4.84
C VAL A 35 -12.85 3.57 -4.10
N ASP A 36 -11.94 3.82 -3.17
CA ASP A 36 -11.95 5.05 -2.36
C ASP A 36 -11.58 6.31 -3.15
N LEU A 37 -10.68 6.17 -4.13
CA LEU A 37 -10.29 7.24 -5.03
C LEU A 37 -10.26 6.73 -6.48
N PRO A 38 -11.38 6.83 -7.20
CA PRO A 38 -11.39 6.54 -8.62
C PRO A 38 -10.70 7.67 -9.40
N LEU A 39 -9.81 7.29 -10.33
CA LEU A 39 -9.11 8.22 -11.19
C LEU A 39 -9.81 8.31 -12.56
N SER A 40 -9.79 9.50 -13.16
CA SER A 40 -10.35 9.74 -14.48
C SER A 40 -9.45 9.27 -15.63
N ASP A 41 -8.16 9.08 -15.36
CA ASP A 41 -7.16 8.64 -16.32
C ASP A 41 -6.04 7.85 -15.63
N ASP A 42 -5.24 7.13 -16.42
CA ASP A 42 -4.16 6.27 -15.92
C ASP A 42 -2.91 7.05 -15.49
N MET A 43 -2.84 8.34 -15.78
CA MET A 43 -1.67 9.16 -15.51
C MET A 43 -1.80 10.02 -14.24
N PHE A 44 -3.00 10.14 -13.69
CA PHE A 44 -3.27 10.95 -12.50
C PHE A 44 -2.68 12.38 -12.61
N ASP A 45 -2.85 13.01 -13.77
CA ASP A 45 -2.29 14.31 -14.14
C ASP A 45 -0.74 14.36 -14.17
N GLU A 46 -0.07 13.22 -14.19
CA GLU A 46 1.38 13.13 -14.23
C GLU A 46 1.89 12.89 -15.67
N SER A 47 3.18 13.14 -15.89
CA SER A 47 3.80 13.03 -17.21
C SER A 47 4.40 11.67 -17.51
N THR A 48 4.54 10.78 -16.51
CA THR A 48 5.07 9.42 -16.64
C THR A 48 4.33 8.45 -15.72
N PHE A 49 4.32 7.17 -16.10
CA PHE A 49 3.69 6.13 -15.29
C PHE A 49 4.33 5.98 -13.91
N GLU A 50 5.65 6.16 -13.79
CA GLU A 50 6.34 6.08 -12.49
C GLU A 50 5.89 7.20 -11.53
N ARG A 51 5.66 8.40 -12.06
CA ARG A 51 5.12 9.51 -11.28
C ARG A 51 3.67 9.27 -10.90
N ALA A 52 2.88 8.76 -11.83
CA ALA A 52 1.49 8.40 -11.60
C ALA A 52 1.38 7.33 -10.50
N GLU A 53 2.14 6.23 -10.59
CA GLU A 53 2.17 5.18 -9.59
C GLU A 53 2.60 5.71 -8.21
N ARG A 54 3.64 6.54 -8.15
CA ARG A 54 4.06 7.20 -6.91
C ARG A 54 2.94 8.03 -6.29
N LYS A 55 2.26 8.85 -7.10
CA LYS A 55 1.15 9.70 -6.66
C LYS A 55 -0.05 8.87 -6.18
N MET A 56 -0.38 7.78 -6.88
CA MET A 56 -1.42 6.83 -6.47
C MET A 56 -1.06 6.17 -5.13
N PHE A 57 0.18 5.74 -4.99
CA PHE A 57 0.65 5.12 -3.76
C PHE A 57 0.60 6.11 -2.57
N LEU A 58 1.09 7.33 -2.75
CA LEU A 58 1.01 8.38 -1.73
C LEU A 58 -0.45 8.63 -1.31
N ALA A 59 -1.34 8.79 -2.28
CA ALA A 59 -2.77 8.99 -2.02
C ALA A 59 -3.40 7.81 -1.26
N ALA A 60 -3.00 6.57 -1.54
CA ALA A 60 -3.48 5.40 -0.82
C ALA A 60 -2.98 5.37 0.63
N VAL A 61 -1.72 5.73 0.86
CA VAL A 61 -1.13 5.83 2.21
C VAL A 61 -1.85 6.91 3.02
N GLU A 62 -2.00 8.12 2.48
CA GLU A 62 -2.66 9.24 3.15
C GLU A 62 -4.11 8.90 3.52
N ARG A 63 -4.87 8.31 2.58
CA ARG A 63 -6.25 7.88 2.85
C ARG A 63 -6.33 6.77 3.88
N SER A 64 -5.39 5.85 3.89
CA SER A 64 -5.35 4.79 4.91
C SER A 64 -5.12 5.35 6.31
N ILE A 65 -4.21 6.31 6.45
CA ILE A 65 -3.94 7.04 7.70
C ILE A 65 -5.18 7.82 8.15
N GLU A 66 -5.81 8.56 7.24
CA GLU A 66 -7.05 9.30 7.51
C GLU A 66 -8.18 8.37 7.98
N LYS A 67 -8.43 7.28 7.26
CA LYS A 67 -9.46 6.29 7.63
C LYS A 67 -9.16 5.59 8.95
N ALA A 68 -7.90 5.41 9.29
CA ALA A 68 -7.49 4.86 10.58
C ALA A 68 -7.67 5.85 11.73
N GLY A 69 -7.83 7.15 11.44
CA GLY A 69 -7.94 8.21 12.44
C GLY A 69 -6.65 8.44 13.22
N ILE A 70 -5.50 8.15 12.62
CA ILE A 70 -4.17 8.33 13.20
C ILE A 70 -3.40 9.42 12.44
N THR A 71 -2.26 9.81 12.98
CA THR A 71 -1.32 10.71 12.32
C THR A 71 -0.17 9.92 11.69
N GLN A 72 0.52 10.54 10.74
CA GLN A 72 1.71 9.95 10.11
C GLN A 72 2.80 9.58 11.12
N HIS A 73 2.93 10.32 12.22
CA HIS A 73 3.91 10.07 13.28
C HIS A 73 3.62 8.83 14.13
N GLU A 74 2.40 8.29 14.03
CA GLU A 74 2.00 7.07 14.71
C GLU A 74 2.21 5.81 13.84
N VAL A 75 2.77 6.00 12.64
CA VAL A 75 3.11 4.90 11.73
C VAL A 75 4.57 4.51 11.94
N ASP A 76 4.81 3.32 12.44
CA ASP A 76 6.15 2.82 12.74
C ASP A 76 6.94 2.45 11.47
N ALA A 77 6.28 1.95 10.44
CA ALA A 77 6.91 1.63 9.16
C ALA A 77 5.91 1.47 8.02
N ILE A 78 6.41 1.69 6.80
CA ILE A 78 5.76 1.30 5.55
C ILE A 78 6.44 0.03 5.03
N LEU A 79 5.66 -1.00 4.77
CA LEU A 79 6.10 -2.20 4.07
C LEU A 79 5.47 -2.19 2.68
N ALA A 80 6.25 -1.96 1.66
CA ALA A 80 5.71 -1.82 0.32
C ALA A 80 6.71 -2.10 -0.79
N GLY A 81 6.17 -2.37 -1.95
CA GLY A 81 6.86 -2.46 -3.22
C GLY A 81 5.96 -1.97 -4.34
N ASP A 82 6.49 -1.95 -5.52
CA ASP A 82 5.78 -1.59 -6.74
C ASP A 82 6.02 -2.63 -7.84
N LEU A 83 5.20 -2.59 -8.86
CA LEU A 83 5.28 -3.49 -10.01
C LEU A 83 5.96 -2.86 -11.22
N LEU A 84 5.90 -1.54 -11.32
CA LEU A 84 6.33 -0.82 -12.52
C LEU A 84 7.85 -0.73 -12.60
N ASN A 85 8.54 -0.41 -11.51
CA ASN A 85 9.95 -0.08 -11.55
C ASN A 85 10.76 -0.48 -10.30
N GLN A 86 10.60 -1.72 -9.84
CA GLN A 86 11.52 -2.36 -8.88
C GLN A 86 11.80 -1.56 -7.60
N ILE A 87 10.76 -1.20 -6.87
CA ILE A 87 10.80 -0.45 -5.60
C ILE A 87 11.12 1.05 -5.77
N ILE A 88 11.25 1.57 -6.98
CA ILE A 88 11.55 3.00 -7.18
C ILE A 88 10.36 3.87 -6.74
N SER A 89 9.15 3.60 -7.23
CA SER A 89 7.96 4.36 -6.87
C SER A 89 7.67 4.29 -5.36
N ALA A 90 7.80 3.10 -4.77
CA ALA A 90 7.64 2.90 -3.33
C ALA A 90 8.70 3.66 -2.51
N SER A 91 9.96 3.64 -2.93
CA SER A 91 11.06 4.35 -2.27
C SER A 91 10.88 5.87 -2.30
N PHE A 92 10.45 6.43 -3.44
CA PHE A 92 10.17 7.87 -3.54
C PHE A 92 8.98 8.29 -2.68
N THR A 93 7.93 7.48 -2.60
CA THR A 93 6.80 7.72 -1.71
C THR A 93 7.24 7.70 -0.24
N ALA A 94 8.01 6.70 0.16
CA ALA A 94 8.55 6.61 1.51
C ALA A 94 9.44 7.81 1.87
N ARG A 95 10.27 8.27 0.94
CA ARG A 95 11.07 9.48 1.11
C ARG A 95 10.19 10.73 1.30
N GLU A 96 9.09 10.84 0.57
CA GLU A 96 8.19 11.98 0.65
C GLU A 96 7.44 12.02 1.99
N THR A 97 7.00 10.86 2.46
CA THR A 97 6.34 10.73 3.76
C THR A 97 7.30 10.83 4.95
N GLY A 98 8.58 10.52 4.76
CA GLY A 98 9.58 10.48 5.84
C GLY A 98 9.38 9.34 6.84
N MET A 99 8.47 8.40 6.58
CA MET A 99 8.26 7.23 7.43
C MET A 99 9.33 6.16 7.20
N PRO A 100 9.70 5.37 8.22
CA PRO A 100 10.58 4.22 8.04
C PRO A 100 10.03 3.28 6.95
N PHE A 101 10.91 2.74 6.10
CA PHE A 101 10.52 1.98 4.93
C PHE A 101 11.24 0.64 4.82
N LEU A 102 10.47 -0.41 4.64
CA LEU A 102 10.92 -1.74 4.29
C LEU A 102 10.45 -2.06 2.87
N GLY A 103 11.37 -1.98 1.91
CA GLY A 103 11.08 -2.31 0.51
C GLY A 103 10.90 -3.81 0.32
N ILE A 104 9.80 -4.19 -0.33
CA ILE A 104 9.46 -5.58 -0.66
C ILE A 104 9.55 -5.74 -2.17
N TYR A 105 10.27 -6.77 -2.60
CA TYR A 105 10.43 -7.08 -4.02
C TYR A 105 9.84 -8.45 -4.36
N SER A 106 8.56 -8.49 -4.55
CA SER A 106 7.80 -9.74 -4.73
C SER A 106 6.74 -9.68 -5.82
N ALA A 107 6.83 -8.74 -6.72
CA ALA A 107 5.87 -8.53 -7.82
C ALA A 107 4.41 -8.63 -7.32
N CYS A 108 3.56 -9.45 -7.94
CA CYS A 108 2.15 -9.59 -7.56
C CYS A 108 1.93 -10.13 -6.14
N SER A 109 2.91 -10.77 -5.52
CA SER A 109 2.82 -11.25 -4.14
C SER A 109 3.25 -10.22 -3.08
N THR A 110 3.64 -9.01 -3.48
CA THR A 110 4.03 -7.92 -2.58
C THR A 110 2.98 -7.64 -1.51
N MET A 111 1.69 -7.65 -1.87
CA MET A 111 0.60 -7.46 -0.91
C MET A 111 0.57 -8.55 0.16
N SER A 112 0.66 -9.81 -0.25
CA SER A 112 0.64 -10.96 0.67
C SER A 112 1.87 -10.99 1.57
N GLU A 113 3.03 -10.67 1.01
CA GLU A 113 4.30 -10.55 1.76
C GLU A 113 4.24 -9.39 2.75
N GLY A 114 3.73 -8.22 2.35
CA GLY A 114 3.55 -7.08 3.22
C GLY A 114 2.62 -7.36 4.40
N LEU A 115 1.49 -8.03 4.17
CA LEU A 115 0.58 -8.46 5.22
C LEU A 115 1.23 -9.45 6.19
N LEU A 116 2.00 -10.43 5.65
CA LEU A 116 2.70 -11.40 6.47
C LEU A 116 3.78 -10.75 7.33
N LEU A 117 4.63 -9.91 6.73
CA LEU A 117 5.69 -9.20 7.45
C LEU A 117 5.10 -8.22 8.47
N GLY A 118 4.07 -7.46 8.11
CA GLY A 118 3.36 -6.59 9.03
C GLY A 118 2.82 -7.35 10.23
N ALA A 119 2.20 -8.50 10.01
CA ALA A 119 1.68 -9.34 11.08
C ALA A 119 2.78 -9.96 11.98
N VAL A 120 4.00 -10.11 11.47
CA VAL A 120 5.15 -10.62 12.27
C VAL A 120 5.79 -9.51 13.09
N LEU A 121 5.77 -8.27 12.59
CA LEU A 121 6.40 -7.10 13.23
C LEU A 121 5.54 -6.45 14.32
N THR A 122 4.23 -6.75 14.36
CA THR A 122 3.28 -6.26 15.37
C THR A 122 3.04 -7.31 16.46
#